data_879175f8e3acd383886a32acae36b2d6
#
_entry.id   879175f8e3acd383886a32acae36b2d6
#
_cell.length_a   1.000
_cell.length_b   1.000
_cell.length_c   1.000
_cell.angle_alpha   90.00
_cell.angle_beta   90.00
_cell.angle_gamma   90.00
#
_symmetry.space_group_name_H-M   'P 1'
#
loop_
_entity.id
_entity.type
_entity.pdbx_description
1 polymer ?
#
loop_
_entity_poly.entity_id
_entity_poly.type
_entity_poly.pdbx_seq_one_letter_code
_entity_poly.pdbx_strand_id
1 'polypeptide(L)'
;MKSPFKILFGICAIGMMFIIINFIVNDIGVSKANIEADIQVQQYLTDDWITLGEISDEMAAYISYSPDKSDYTYSLYINPSGLSIGYFFRAGGDLMGIGKYIQGFSLKDYSEIAFISMNELGIERVEIKKNNKVEILELDSSDPFAIVLSKSAENITFFDKNNNVVDYFLFPL
;
A
#
# COMPACT_ATOMS: atom_id res chain seq x y z
N MET A 1 -16.99 15.96 53.99
CA MET A 1 -15.67 15.74 53.37
C MET A 1 -15.80 14.67 52.28
N LYS A 2 -15.53 15.01 51.01
CA LYS A 2 -15.50 13.99 49.93
C LYS A 2 -14.22 13.17 50.12
N SER A 3 -14.34 11.84 50.20
CA SER A 3 -13.22 10.94 50.42
C SER A 3 -12.12 11.19 49.34
N PRO A 4 -10.84 11.44 49.73
CA PRO A 4 -9.74 11.65 48.79
C PRO A 4 -9.58 10.45 47.83
N PHE A 5 -9.98 9.27 48.21
CA PHE A 5 -10.00 8.06 47.40
C PHE A 5 -10.93 8.20 46.17
N LYS A 6 -12.11 8.83 46.31
CA LYS A 6 -13.01 9.05 45.16
C LYS A 6 -12.44 10.04 44.13
N ILE A 7 -11.71 11.03 44.61
CA ILE A 7 -11.04 12.00 43.72
C ILE A 7 -9.90 11.32 42.98
N LEU A 8 -9.07 10.54 43.67
CA LEU A 8 -7.94 9.80 43.06
C LEU A 8 -8.44 8.81 42.02
N PHE A 9 -9.52 8.05 42.34
CA PHE A 9 -10.13 7.12 41.38
C PHE A 9 -10.64 7.83 40.12
N GLY A 10 -11.29 8.99 40.29
CA GLY A 10 -11.75 9.82 39.17
C GLY A 10 -10.61 10.26 38.27
N ILE A 11 -9.48 10.71 38.83
CA ILE A 11 -8.29 11.15 38.06
C ILE A 11 -7.70 9.95 37.31
N CYS A 12 -7.56 8.78 37.94
CA CYS A 12 -7.05 7.58 37.27
C CYS A 12 -7.97 7.13 36.14
N ALA A 13 -9.30 7.18 36.29
CA ALA A 13 -10.25 6.82 35.26
C ALA A 13 -10.15 7.77 34.04
N ILE A 14 -10.02 9.06 34.27
CA ILE A 14 -9.83 10.06 33.19
C ILE A 14 -8.50 9.82 32.48
N GLY A 15 -7.42 9.59 33.22
CA GLY A 15 -6.11 9.29 32.64
C GLY A 15 -6.11 8.03 31.79
N MET A 16 -6.77 6.96 32.25
CA MET A 16 -6.92 5.71 31.50
C MET A 16 -7.75 5.91 30.23
N MET A 17 -8.85 6.65 30.32
CA MET A 17 -9.68 6.98 29.16
C MET A 17 -8.89 7.78 28.11
N PHE A 18 -8.03 8.72 28.55
CA PHE A 18 -7.19 9.48 27.64
C PHE A 18 -6.15 8.60 26.92
N ILE A 19 -5.55 7.62 27.62
CA ILE A 19 -4.62 6.65 27.04
C ILE A 19 -5.35 5.78 26.00
N ILE A 20 -6.55 5.28 26.32
CA ILE A 20 -7.36 4.45 25.43
C ILE A 20 -7.75 5.22 24.16
N ILE A 21 -8.21 6.46 24.32
CA ILE A 21 -8.57 7.31 23.17
C ILE A 21 -7.35 7.57 22.28
N ASN A 22 -6.21 7.88 22.89
CA ASN A 22 -4.97 8.11 22.13
C ASN A 22 -4.54 6.86 21.36
N PHE A 23 -4.62 5.68 21.97
CA PHE A 23 -4.35 4.41 21.32
C PHE A 23 -5.31 4.15 20.15
N ILE A 24 -6.63 4.32 20.36
CA ILE A 24 -7.61 4.11 19.29
C ILE A 24 -7.37 5.04 18.10
N VAL A 25 -7.05 6.29 18.36
CA VAL A 25 -6.88 7.30 17.30
C VAL A 25 -5.57 7.13 16.52
N ASN A 26 -4.48 6.71 17.19
CA ASN A 26 -3.14 6.72 16.58
C ASN A 26 -2.62 5.32 16.23
N ASP A 27 -3.10 4.26 16.89
CA ASP A 27 -2.54 2.92 16.77
C ASP A 27 -3.52 1.90 16.16
N ILE A 28 -4.73 2.32 15.80
CA ILE A 28 -5.69 1.49 15.08
C ILE A 28 -5.86 2.05 13.67
N GLY A 29 -5.32 1.32 12.71
CA GLY A 29 -5.46 1.59 11.29
C GLY A 29 -6.67 0.87 10.66
N VAL A 30 -6.68 0.81 9.36
CA VAL A 30 -7.74 0.19 8.55
C VAL A 30 -7.52 -1.32 8.46
N SER A 31 -8.58 -2.12 8.57
CA SER A 31 -8.50 -3.56 8.32
C SER A 31 -8.29 -3.87 6.83
N LYS A 32 -7.70 -5.03 6.49
CA LYS A 32 -7.55 -5.49 5.10
C LYS A 32 -8.84 -5.34 4.28
N ALA A 33 -9.97 -5.73 4.86
CA ALA A 33 -11.26 -5.71 4.18
C ALA A 33 -11.82 -4.30 3.89
N ASN A 34 -11.30 -3.28 4.56
CA ASN A 34 -11.81 -1.93 4.46
C ASN A 34 -10.84 -0.97 3.71
N ILE A 35 -9.68 -1.46 3.23
CA ILE A 35 -8.70 -0.61 2.56
C ILE A 35 -9.30 0.05 1.31
N GLU A 36 -10.03 -0.68 0.48
CA GLU A 36 -10.64 -0.12 -0.73
C GLU A 36 -11.66 0.99 -0.42
N ALA A 37 -12.47 0.78 0.62
CA ALA A 37 -13.40 1.82 1.07
C ALA A 37 -12.66 3.05 1.63
N ASP A 38 -11.55 2.84 2.32
CA ASP A 38 -10.71 3.94 2.81
C ASP A 38 -10.05 4.69 1.64
N ILE A 39 -9.58 3.99 0.59
CA ILE A 39 -9.04 4.60 -0.62
C ILE A 39 -10.07 5.54 -1.27
N GLN A 40 -11.32 5.10 -1.41
CA GLN A 40 -12.39 5.93 -1.98
C GLN A 40 -12.53 7.26 -1.22
N VAL A 41 -12.45 7.20 0.12
CA VAL A 41 -12.54 8.40 0.97
C VAL A 41 -11.27 9.25 0.87
N GLN A 42 -10.08 8.63 1.00
CA GLN A 42 -8.79 9.35 1.03
C GLN A 42 -8.47 10.04 -0.30
N GLN A 43 -8.86 9.42 -1.41
CA GLN A 43 -8.58 9.92 -2.77
C GLN A 43 -9.78 10.63 -3.41
N TYR A 44 -10.90 10.77 -2.67
CA TYR A 44 -12.14 11.41 -3.17
C TYR A 44 -12.67 10.78 -4.46
N LEU A 45 -12.59 9.43 -4.56
CA LEU A 45 -13.02 8.71 -5.75
C LEU A 45 -14.53 8.58 -5.81
N THR A 46 -15.06 8.54 -7.04
CA THR A 46 -16.47 8.23 -7.31
C THR A 46 -16.69 6.73 -7.47
N ASP A 47 -17.93 6.27 -7.38
CA ASP A 47 -18.27 4.84 -7.38
C ASP A 47 -17.94 4.11 -8.70
N ASP A 48 -17.70 4.84 -9.78
CA ASP A 48 -17.36 4.31 -11.10
C ASP A 48 -15.86 4.03 -11.29
N TRP A 49 -15.02 4.47 -10.34
CA TRP A 49 -13.60 4.18 -10.41
C TRP A 49 -13.31 2.69 -10.15
N ILE A 50 -12.34 2.18 -10.90
CA ILE A 50 -11.85 0.80 -10.76
C ILE A 50 -10.63 0.86 -9.85
N THR A 51 -10.64 0.08 -8.78
CA THR A 51 -9.53 -0.04 -7.84
C THR A 51 -9.03 -1.47 -7.85
N LEU A 52 -7.73 -1.66 -8.01
CA LEU A 52 -7.07 -2.96 -7.96
C LEU A 52 -5.73 -2.86 -7.25
N GLY A 53 -5.29 -3.95 -6.64
CA GLY A 53 -4.02 -3.97 -5.93
C GLY A 53 -3.78 -5.25 -5.16
N GLU A 54 -2.71 -5.25 -4.41
CA GLU A 54 -2.25 -6.39 -3.62
C GLU A 54 -2.01 -5.97 -2.16
N ILE A 55 -2.33 -6.89 -1.25
CA ILE A 55 -2.12 -6.73 0.19
C ILE A 55 -1.24 -7.86 0.68
N SER A 56 -0.10 -7.51 1.23
CA SER A 56 0.79 -8.39 1.98
C SER A 56 0.59 -8.23 3.50
N ASP A 57 1.47 -8.82 4.29
CA ASP A 57 1.45 -8.64 5.74
C ASP A 57 2.02 -7.30 6.20
N GLU A 58 2.92 -6.68 5.43
CA GLU A 58 3.61 -5.44 5.79
C GLU A 58 3.06 -4.22 5.07
N MET A 59 2.55 -4.38 3.83
CA MET A 59 2.06 -3.27 3.05
C MET A 59 0.88 -3.64 2.14
N ALA A 60 0.20 -2.61 1.64
CA ALA A 60 -0.76 -2.76 0.56
C ALA A 60 -0.51 -1.68 -0.48
N ALA A 61 -0.59 -2.06 -1.75
CA ALA A 61 -0.41 -1.18 -2.89
C ALA A 61 -1.62 -1.26 -3.79
N TYR A 62 -2.16 -0.10 -4.17
CA TYR A 62 -3.33 0.00 -5.01
C TYR A 62 -3.13 1.04 -6.10
N ILE A 63 -3.74 0.79 -7.24
CA ILE A 63 -3.98 1.77 -8.29
C ILE A 63 -5.47 1.89 -8.51
N SER A 64 -5.95 3.12 -8.58
CA SER A 64 -7.35 3.44 -8.89
C SER A 64 -7.39 4.29 -10.14
N TYR A 65 -8.32 4.01 -11.04
CA TYR A 65 -8.41 4.71 -12.32
C TYR A 65 -9.85 4.83 -12.83
N SER A 66 -10.10 5.86 -13.64
CA SER A 66 -11.37 6.06 -14.33
C SER A 66 -11.61 4.96 -15.38
N PRO A 67 -12.87 4.62 -15.74
CA PRO A 67 -13.17 3.58 -16.73
C PRO A 67 -12.51 3.78 -18.10
N ASP A 68 -12.27 5.02 -18.49
CA ASP A 68 -11.57 5.37 -19.74
C ASP A 68 -10.03 5.46 -19.58
N LYS A 69 -9.51 5.19 -18.37
CA LYS A 69 -8.09 5.25 -18.00
C LYS A 69 -7.45 6.65 -18.22
N SER A 70 -8.25 7.71 -18.32
CA SER A 70 -7.75 9.08 -18.51
C SER A 70 -7.25 9.69 -17.20
N ASP A 71 -7.76 9.21 -16.08
CA ASP A 71 -7.45 9.70 -14.74
C ASP A 71 -7.11 8.53 -13.81
N TYR A 72 -6.10 8.69 -12.97
CA TYR A 72 -5.63 7.61 -12.12
C TYR A 72 -4.92 8.16 -10.87
N THR A 73 -4.94 7.36 -9.81
CA THR A 73 -4.24 7.65 -8.56
C THR A 73 -3.70 6.37 -7.95
N TYR A 74 -2.67 6.47 -7.12
CA TYR A 74 -2.16 5.33 -6.36
C TYR A 74 -2.41 5.52 -4.87
N SER A 75 -2.39 4.42 -4.14
CA SER A 75 -2.48 4.42 -2.68
C SER A 75 -1.56 3.36 -2.09
N LEU A 76 -0.75 3.77 -1.13
CA LEU A 76 0.14 2.89 -0.38
C LEU A 76 -0.25 2.91 1.09
N TYR A 77 -0.38 1.73 1.65
CA TYR A 77 -0.63 1.50 3.07
C TYR A 77 0.50 0.67 3.66
N ILE A 78 0.78 0.89 4.91
CA ILE A 78 1.73 0.10 5.69
C ILE A 78 1.03 -0.49 6.91
N ASN A 79 1.42 -1.71 7.27
CA ASN A 79 1.06 -2.36 8.52
C ASN A 79 2.31 -2.37 9.42
N PRO A 80 2.47 -1.39 10.30
CA PRO A 80 3.67 -1.26 11.10
C PRO A 80 3.76 -2.41 12.13
N SER A 81 4.97 -2.90 12.34
CA SER A 81 5.25 -3.84 13.43
C SER A 81 5.08 -3.15 14.79
N GLY A 82 4.66 -3.89 15.82
CA GLY A 82 4.56 -3.38 17.19
C GLY A 82 3.15 -3.42 17.75
N LEU A 83 2.75 -2.36 18.46
CA LEU A 83 1.43 -2.29 19.10
C LEU A 83 0.31 -1.76 18.19
N SER A 84 0.68 -1.16 17.07
CA SER A 84 -0.28 -0.67 16.08
C SER A 84 -0.99 -1.84 15.39
N ILE A 85 -2.26 -1.67 15.06
CA ILE A 85 -3.11 -2.72 14.47
C ILE A 85 -3.69 -2.20 13.16
N GLY A 86 -3.47 -2.95 12.06
CA GLY A 86 -4.05 -2.65 10.74
C GLY A 86 -3.13 -1.82 9.85
N TYR A 87 -3.68 -1.35 8.74
CA TYR A 87 -2.97 -0.64 7.68
C TYR A 87 -3.20 0.86 7.81
N PHE A 88 -2.13 1.60 7.65
CA PHE A 88 -2.14 3.06 7.72
C PHE A 88 -1.79 3.64 6.35
N PHE A 89 -2.59 4.56 5.86
CA PHE A 89 -2.30 5.30 4.64
C PHE A 89 -0.95 6.01 4.75
N ARG A 90 -0.06 5.74 3.81
CA ARG A 90 1.30 6.27 3.82
C ARG A 90 1.57 7.29 2.73
N ALA A 91 1.11 7.00 1.53
CA ALA A 91 1.29 7.85 0.37
C ALA A 91 0.21 7.56 -0.67
N GLY A 92 -0.12 8.55 -1.47
CA GLY A 92 -1.10 8.44 -2.55
C GLY A 92 -1.24 9.75 -3.30
N GLY A 93 -1.95 9.68 -4.41
CA GLY A 93 -2.23 10.82 -5.27
C GLY A 93 -1.85 10.57 -6.72
N ASP A 94 -1.82 11.64 -7.49
CA ASP A 94 -1.34 11.62 -8.88
C ASP A 94 0.19 11.60 -8.88
N LEU A 95 0.78 10.61 -9.55
CA LEU A 95 2.21 10.54 -9.76
C LEU A 95 2.50 10.69 -11.27
N MET A 96 3.07 11.81 -11.63
CA MET A 96 3.60 12.01 -12.98
C MET A 96 4.57 10.86 -13.32
N GLY A 97 4.17 10.01 -14.27
CA GLY A 97 4.99 8.90 -14.76
C GLY A 97 4.49 7.49 -14.44
N ILE A 98 3.54 7.28 -13.51
CA ILE A 98 2.88 5.96 -13.35
C ILE A 98 2.19 5.53 -14.65
N GLY A 99 1.63 6.47 -15.41
CA GLY A 99 1.04 6.18 -16.70
C GLY A 99 2.00 5.46 -17.62
N LYS A 100 3.24 5.94 -17.73
CA LYS A 100 4.22 5.49 -18.72
C LYS A 100 5.25 4.49 -18.19
N TYR A 101 5.52 4.48 -16.88
CA TYR A 101 6.62 3.70 -16.31
C TYR A 101 6.15 2.86 -15.13
N ILE A 102 6.96 1.88 -14.75
CA ILE A 102 6.79 1.12 -13.52
C ILE A 102 7.46 1.92 -12.39
N GLN A 103 6.71 2.22 -11.35
CA GLN A 103 7.23 2.89 -10.15
C GLN A 103 7.24 1.93 -8.97
N GLY A 104 8.42 1.79 -8.37
CA GLY A 104 8.65 0.99 -7.17
C GLY A 104 8.74 1.89 -5.94
N PHE A 105 8.08 1.51 -4.85
CA PHE A 105 8.10 2.22 -3.57
C PHE A 105 8.68 1.34 -2.49
N SER A 106 9.74 1.83 -1.84
CA SER A 106 10.47 1.08 -0.84
C SER A 106 10.58 1.89 0.46
N LEU A 107 10.17 1.29 1.59
CA LEU A 107 10.37 1.87 2.92
C LEU A 107 11.54 1.18 3.61
N LYS A 108 12.38 1.93 4.33
CA LYS A 108 13.62 1.45 4.92
C LYS A 108 13.43 0.25 5.86
N ASP A 109 12.38 0.30 6.70
CA ASP A 109 12.17 -0.66 7.78
C ASP A 109 11.22 -1.81 7.42
N TYR A 110 10.85 -1.94 6.14
CA TYR A 110 9.96 -2.95 5.62
C TYR A 110 10.70 -3.89 4.67
N SER A 111 10.31 -5.17 4.65
CA SER A 111 10.96 -6.21 3.83
C SER A 111 10.38 -6.32 2.40
N GLU A 112 9.47 -5.43 2.04
CA GLU A 112 8.71 -5.46 0.80
C GLU A 112 8.88 -4.18 -0.03
N ILE A 113 8.59 -4.30 -1.32
CA ILE A 113 8.56 -3.22 -2.31
C ILE A 113 7.22 -3.28 -3.04
N ALA A 114 6.53 -2.16 -3.14
CA ALA A 114 5.36 -2.04 -4.00
C ALA A 114 5.76 -1.57 -5.40
N PHE A 115 5.21 -2.18 -6.46
CA PHE A 115 5.37 -1.75 -7.84
C PHE A 115 4.00 -1.41 -8.41
N ILE A 116 3.87 -0.23 -9.02
CA ILE A 116 2.62 0.31 -9.54
C ILE A 116 2.84 0.85 -10.95
N SER A 117 1.89 0.58 -11.85
CA SER A 117 1.90 1.09 -13.22
C SER A 117 0.51 1.07 -13.84
N MET A 118 0.20 2.05 -14.70
CA MET A 118 -0.95 1.98 -15.64
C MET A 118 -0.75 0.97 -16.76
N ASN A 119 0.43 0.39 -16.85
CA ASN A 119 0.81 -0.66 -17.80
C ASN A 119 0.70 -0.28 -19.28
N GLU A 120 0.94 0.98 -19.61
CA GLU A 120 0.97 1.44 -21.02
C GLU A 120 2.04 0.75 -21.87
N LEU A 121 3.10 0.21 -21.24
CA LEU A 121 4.16 -0.54 -21.93
C LEU A 121 3.79 -2.00 -22.18
N GLY A 122 2.65 -2.48 -21.70
CA GLY A 122 2.17 -3.84 -21.92
C GLY A 122 3.03 -4.90 -21.22
N ILE A 123 3.33 -4.69 -19.94
CA ILE A 123 4.03 -5.67 -19.10
C ILE A 123 3.13 -6.88 -18.92
N GLU A 124 3.64 -8.07 -19.25
CA GLU A 124 2.91 -9.31 -19.06
C GLU A 124 3.59 -10.29 -18.10
N ARG A 125 4.88 -10.06 -17.78
CA ARG A 125 5.62 -10.98 -16.93
C ARG A 125 6.60 -10.26 -16.00
N VAL A 126 6.69 -10.75 -14.77
CA VAL A 126 7.72 -10.37 -13.80
C VAL A 126 8.51 -11.61 -13.40
N GLU A 127 9.81 -11.57 -13.59
CA GLU A 127 10.72 -12.61 -13.10
C GLU A 127 11.37 -12.18 -11.78
N ILE A 128 11.18 -13.00 -10.75
CA ILE A 128 11.69 -12.76 -9.41
C ILE A 128 12.74 -13.81 -9.11
N LYS A 129 14.00 -13.41 -9.08
CA LYS A 129 15.10 -14.34 -8.75
C LYS A 129 15.38 -14.34 -7.25
N LYS A 130 15.34 -15.53 -6.66
CA LYS A 130 15.63 -15.76 -5.23
C LYS A 130 16.26 -17.12 -5.03
N ASN A 131 17.41 -17.19 -4.32
CA ASN A 131 18.12 -18.43 -4.00
C ASN A 131 18.35 -19.32 -5.25
N ASN A 132 18.82 -18.75 -6.34
CA ASN A 132 19.03 -19.42 -7.64
C ASN A 132 17.77 -20.04 -8.27
N LYS A 133 16.58 -19.69 -7.79
CA LYS A 133 15.30 -20.02 -8.42
C LYS A 133 14.71 -18.76 -9.04
N VAL A 134 14.00 -18.96 -10.15
CA VAL A 134 13.21 -17.90 -10.79
C VAL A 134 11.75 -18.24 -10.57
N GLU A 135 11.02 -17.32 -9.96
CA GLU A 135 9.59 -17.32 -9.86
C GLU A 135 9.03 -16.38 -10.93
N ILE A 136 7.96 -16.78 -11.59
CA ILE A 136 7.32 -16.01 -12.64
C ILE A 136 5.94 -15.60 -12.16
N LEU A 137 5.68 -14.30 -12.20
CA LEU A 137 4.38 -13.70 -11.99
C LEU A 137 3.85 -13.20 -13.34
N GLU A 138 2.74 -13.75 -13.80
CA GLU A 138 2.05 -13.32 -15.02
C GLU A 138 1.11 -12.14 -14.71
N LEU A 139 1.11 -11.15 -15.57
CA LEU A 139 0.26 -9.96 -15.51
C LEU A 139 -0.58 -9.85 -16.78
N ASP A 140 -1.72 -9.18 -16.70
CA ASP A 140 -2.44 -8.81 -17.92
C ASP A 140 -1.79 -7.59 -18.56
N SER A 141 -1.29 -7.74 -19.78
CA SER A 141 -0.57 -6.67 -20.49
C SER A 141 -1.47 -5.48 -20.89
N SER A 142 -2.79 -5.61 -20.75
CA SER A 142 -3.76 -4.56 -21.04
C SER A 142 -4.23 -3.79 -19.81
N ASP A 143 -4.00 -4.33 -18.63
CA ASP A 143 -4.51 -3.76 -17.39
C ASP A 143 -3.44 -3.12 -16.50
N PRO A 144 -3.77 -2.05 -15.80
CA PRO A 144 -2.95 -1.51 -14.74
C PRO A 144 -2.64 -2.57 -13.68
N PHE A 145 -1.52 -2.41 -12.97
CA PHE A 145 -1.20 -3.29 -11.86
C PHE A 145 -0.62 -2.55 -10.66
N ALA A 146 -0.87 -3.11 -9.49
CA ALA A 146 -0.18 -2.77 -8.25
C ALA A 146 0.12 -4.08 -7.52
N ILE A 147 1.41 -4.40 -7.36
CA ILE A 147 1.90 -5.65 -6.78
C ILE A 147 2.90 -5.37 -5.66
N VAL A 148 3.02 -6.31 -4.73
CA VAL A 148 3.95 -6.21 -3.59
C VAL A 148 4.91 -7.39 -3.64
N LEU A 149 6.20 -7.10 -3.74
CA LEU A 149 7.26 -8.12 -3.85
C LEU A 149 8.26 -8.00 -2.70
N SER A 150 8.87 -9.12 -2.33
CA SER A 150 9.88 -9.16 -1.27
C SER A 150 11.20 -8.51 -1.72
N LYS A 151 11.79 -7.67 -0.87
CA LYS A 151 13.17 -7.14 -1.02
C LYS A 151 14.25 -8.22 -0.98
N SER A 152 13.93 -9.40 -0.48
CA SER A 152 14.88 -10.53 -0.46
C SER A 152 15.11 -11.15 -1.85
N ALA A 153 14.41 -10.69 -2.89
CA ALA A 153 14.73 -11.05 -4.26
C ALA A 153 16.12 -10.51 -4.64
N GLU A 154 16.93 -11.36 -5.27
CA GLU A 154 18.25 -10.98 -5.79
C GLU A 154 18.13 -10.09 -7.01
N ASN A 155 17.06 -10.29 -7.79
CA ASN A 155 16.71 -9.50 -8.97
C ASN A 155 15.21 -9.58 -9.23
N ILE A 156 14.63 -8.46 -9.69
CA ILE A 156 13.26 -8.34 -10.18
C ILE A 156 13.35 -7.76 -11.58
N THR A 157 12.81 -8.46 -12.58
CA THR A 157 12.87 -8.04 -13.97
C THR A 157 11.48 -8.08 -14.59
N PHE A 158 11.07 -6.96 -15.17
CA PHE A 158 9.79 -6.83 -15.88
C PHE A 158 9.99 -7.03 -17.37
N PHE A 159 9.05 -7.73 -18.01
CA PHE A 159 9.06 -8.00 -19.44
C PHE A 159 7.73 -7.57 -20.07
N ASP A 160 7.84 -6.89 -21.21
CA ASP A 160 6.69 -6.57 -22.04
C ASP A 160 6.22 -7.80 -22.86
N LYS A 161 5.08 -7.67 -23.53
CA LYS A 161 4.51 -8.70 -24.42
C LYS A 161 5.42 -9.13 -25.58
N ASN A 162 6.47 -8.37 -25.88
CA ASN A 162 7.46 -8.70 -26.89
C ASN A 162 8.73 -9.32 -26.28
N ASN A 163 8.70 -9.61 -24.98
CA ASN A 163 9.81 -10.16 -24.22
C ASN A 163 11.01 -9.20 -24.06
N ASN A 164 10.79 -7.90 -24.21
CA ASN A 164 11.79 -6.90 -23.90
C ASN A 164 11.80 -6.60 -22.40
N VAL A 165 12.99 -6.37 -21.87
CA VAL A 165 13.15 -5.92 -20.48
C VAL A 165 12.69 -4.48 -20.37
N VAL A 166 11.89 -4.20 -19.35
CA VAL A 166 11.39 -2.86 -19.02
C VAL A 166 11.96 -2.42 -17.68
N ASP A 167 12.57 -1.25 -17.66
CA ASP A 167 13.13 -0.65 -16.45
C ASP A 167 12.04 -0.07 -15.54
N TYR A 168 12.36 0.02 -14.26
CA TYR A 168 11.52 0.65 -13.25
C TYR A 168 12.30 1.69 -12.43
N PHE A 169 11.59 2.62 -11.82
CA PHE A 169 12.16 3.63 -10.94
C PHE A 169 11.82 3.32 -9.48
N LEU A 170 12.81 3.33 -8.59
CA LEU A 170 12.61 3.15 -7.15
C LEU A 170 12.57 4.48 -6.42
N PHE A 171 11.53 4.67 -5.62
CA PHE A 171 11.34 5.82 -4.75
C PHE A 171 11.44 5.37 -3.29
N PRO A 172 12.41 5.88 -2.53
CA PRO A 172 12.42 5.69 -1.08
C PRO A 172 11.33 6.59 -0.45
N LEU A 173 10.54 6.01 0.46
CA LEU A 173 9.49 6.68 1.24
C LEU A 173 9.88 6.78 2.72
#